data_21cf52965a3945b93a42af9ad33d3099
#
_entry.id   21cf52965a3945b93a42af9ad33d3099
#
_cell.length_a   1.000
_cell.length_b   1.000
_cell.length_c   1.000
_cell.angle_alpha   90.00
_cell.angle_beta   90.00
_cell.angle_gamma   90.00
#
_symmetry.space_group_name_H-M   'P 1'
#
loop_
_entity.id
_entity.type
_entity.pdbx_description
1 polymer ?
#
loop_
_entity_poly.entity_id
_entity_poly.type
_entity_poly.pdbx_seq_one_letter_code
_entity_poly.pdbx_strand_id
1 'polypeptide(L)'
;MSTPPLTPPTMQEVHVWQWDLDACGGEFDRHREMLSMQEHERAGNFRFELHRRRYVTGRGKLRQILGRYLALPPQAVALEYGSEGKPFCTNQPVGWRICFNLSHSENTAALAVSGGFEVGIDVEQIRPIEESMPLQVFSSREREQFDALPPSEQQTVFFETWARKEAGLKALGTGFILPPEHFEFDLSDHGDTMPRFVGGAADEASHWRVRALSPGPACAGAVAARQTGWSVIQMN
;
A
#
# COMPACT_ATOMS: atom_id res chain seq x y z
N MET A 1 3.26 -14.34 25.36
CA MET A 1 4.34 -13.35 25.55
C MET A 1 4.06 -12.17 24.63
N SER A 2 4.03 -10.93 25.14
CA SER A 2 3.83 -9.76 24.30
C SER A 2 5.10 -9.49 23.46
N THR A 3 4.92 -9.32 22.17
CA THR A 3 6.02 -8.91 21.27
C THR A 3 6.50 -7.51 21.70
N PRO A 4 7.81 -7.25 21.73
CA PRO A 4 8.31 -5.97 22.20
C PRO A 4 7.83 -4.79 21.33
N PRO A 5 7.72 -3.58 21.89
CA PRO A 5 7.41 -2.37 21.13
C PRO A 5 8.41 -2.15 19.98
N LEU A 6 7.94 -1.47 18.94
CA LEU A 6 8.77 -1.03 17.81
C LEU A 6 9.13 0.46 18.01
N THR A 7 10.33 0.82 17.62
CA THR A 7 10.67 2.23 17.45
C THR A 7 9.88 2.79 16.28
N PRO A 8 9.12 3.88 16.46
CA PRO A 8 8.41 4.53 15.36
C PRO A 8 9.37 5.05 14.27
N PRO A 9 8.93 5.09 13.00
CA PRO A 9 9.72 5.71 11.96
C PRO A 9 9.91 7.21 12.22
N THR A 10 11.07 7.72 11.85
CA THR A 10 11.36 9.17 11.85
C THR A 10 10.62 9.86 10.69
N MET A 11 10.68 11.20 10.65
CA MET A 11 10.14 12.00 9.53
C MET A 11 10.86 11.74 8.18
N GLN A 12 11.92 10.95 8.19
CA GLN A 12 12.70 10.59 7.00
C GLN A 12 12.67 9.09 6.69
N GLU A 13 11.76 8.35 7.32
CA GLU A 13 11.67 6.90 7.17
C GLU A 13 10.25 6.45 6.89
N VAL A 14 10.14 5.46 6.03
CA VAL A 14 8.95 4.65 5.83
C VAL A 14 9.31 3.21 6.11
N HIS A 15 8.73 2.63 7.14
CA HIS A 15 8.86 1.21 7.46
C HIS A 15 7.91 0.41 6.58
N VAL A 16 8.44 -0.54 5.81
CA VAL A 16 7.66 -1.40 4.92
C VAL A 16 7.68 -2.82 5.44
N TRP A 17 6.50 -3.36 5.68
CA TRP A 17 6.24 -4.74 6.08
C TRP A 17 5.60 -5.49 4.92
N GLN A 18 6.01 -6.73 4.70
CA GLN A 18 5.43 -7.61 3.69
C GLN A 18 5.19 -9.00 4.30
N TRP A 19 4.08 -9.62 3.93
CA TRP A 19 3.76 -10.98 4.38
C TRP A 19 2.84 -11.70 3.40
N ASP A 20 2.89 -13.03 3.46
CA ASP A 20 1.97 -13.90 2.74
C ASP A 20 0.70 -14.12 3.57
N LEU A 21 -0.46 -13.83 2.98
CA LEU A 21 -1.77 -13.99 3.61
C LEU A 21 -2.20 -15.46 3.75
N ASP A 22 -1.60 -16.35 2.96
CA ASP A 22 -1.90 -17.78 2.98
C ASP A 22 -0.95 -18.57 3.91
N ALA A 23 0.21 -18.00 4.26
CA ALA A 23 1.23 -18.62 5.12
C ALA A 23 0.91 -18.54 6.62
N CYS A 24 -0.35 -18.64 7.01
CA CYS A 24 -0.78 -18.43 8.41
C CYS A 24 -0.30 -19.48 9.41
N GLY A 25 0.29 -20.61 8.99
CA GLY A 25 1.03 -21.57 9.82
C GLY A 25 0.50 -21.91 11.22
N GLY A 26 -0.81 -21.82 11.49
CA GLY A 26 -1.40 -21.97 12.83
C GLY A 26 -1.68 -20.66 13.57
N GLU A 27 -1.29 -19.49 13.03
CA GLU A 27 -1.57 -18.18 13.65
C GLU A 27 -2.97 -17.61 13.30
N PHE A 28 -3.76 -18.31 12.49
CA PHE A 28 -5.08 -17.82 12.06
C PHE A 28 -6.00 -17.48 13.24
N ASP A 29 -6.14 -18.38 14.22
CA ASP A 29 -6.99 -18.14 15.38
C ASP A 29 -6.48 -16.97 16.22
N ARG A 30 -5.16 -16.83 16.36
CA ARG A 30 -4.54 -15.68 17.02
C ARG A 30 -4.84 -14.37 16.29
N HIS A 31 -4.73 -14.34 14.95
CA HIS A 31 -5.11 -13.17 14.17
C HIS A 31 -6.59 -12.85 14.33
N ARG A 32 -7.46 -13.86 14.33
CA ARG A 32 -8.89 -13.71 14.56
C ARG A 32 -9.20 -13.08 15.92
N GLU A 33 -8.52 -13.49 16.98
CA GLU A 33 -8.67 -12.91 18.33
C GLU A 33 -8.27 -11.43 18.42
N MET A 34 -7.46 -10.92 17.48
CA MET A 34 -7.03 -9.53 17.43
C MET A 34 -8.05 -8.60 16.77
N LEU A 35 -9.06 -9.11 16.09
CA LEU A 35 -10.03 -8.34 15.33
C LEU A 35 -11.00 -7.58 16.25
N SER A 36 -11.46 -6.41 15.78
CA SER A 36 -12.60 -5.72 16.38
C SER A 36 -13.91 -6.42 16.04
N MET A 37 -14.99 -6.08 16.74
CA MET A 37 -16.33 -6.65 16.49
C MET A 37 -16.78 -6.37 15.05
N GLN A 38 -16.57 -5.16 14.54
CA GLN A 38 -16.90 -4.79 13.15
C GLN A 38 -16.09 -5.60 12.12
N GLU A 39 -14.82 -5.90 12.43
CA GLU A 39 -13.98 -6.73 11.55
C GLU A 39 -14.42 -8.19 11.60
N HIS A 40 -14.88 -8.69 12.73
CA HIS A 40 -15.50 -10.03 12.84
C HIS A 40 -16.76 -10.14 11.97
N GLU A 41 -17.65 -9.14 12.05
CA GLU A 41 -18.84 -9.10 11.19
C GLU A 41 -18.47 -9.09 9.71
N ARG A 42 -17.51 -8.24 9.33
CA ARG A 42 -17.03 -8.18 7.95
C ARG A 42 -16.41 -9.52 7.50
N ALA A 43 -15.63 -10.17 8.35
CA ALA A 43 -15.07 -11.49 8.09
C ALA A 43 -16.16 -12.55 7.85
N GLY A 44 -17.26 -12.47 8.60
CA GLY A 44 -18.41 -13.34 8.45
C GLY A 44 -19.19 -13.17 7.14
N ASN A 45 -19.08 -12.01 6.49
CA ASN A 45 -19.79 -11.69 5.24
C ASN A 45 -19.06 -12.20 3.98
N PHE A 46 -17.84 -12.71 4.07
CA PHE A 46 -17.15 -13.28 2.91
C PHE A 46 -17.77 -14.61 2.49
N ARG A 47 -18.15 -14.68 1.21
CA ARG A 47 -18.73 -15.90 0.61
C ARG A 47 -17.74 -17.06 0.54
N PHE A 48 -16.45 -16.76 0.26
CA PHE A 48 -15.41 -17.75 0.06
C PHE A 48 -14.46 -17.79 1.27
N GLU A 49 -14.17 -18.99 1.74
CA GLU A 49 -13.29 -19.22 2.89
C GLU A 49 -11.89 -18.65 2.68
N LEU A 50 -11.34 -18.74 1.46
CA LEU A 50 -10.04 -18.19 1.11
C LEU A 50 -9.98 -16.68 1.38
N HIS A 51 -10.97 -15.92 0.90
CA HIS A 51 -11.01 -14.47 1.09
C HIS A 51 -11.22 -14.10 2.57
N ARG A 52 -12.04 -14.88 3.28
CA ARG A 52 -12.21 -14.72 4.73
C ARG A 52 -10.90 -14.89 5.46
N ARG A 53 -10.16 -15.97 5.16
CA ARG A 53 -8.87 -16.25 5.81
C ARG A 53 -7.85 -15.16 5.52
N ARG A 54 -7.71 -14.75 4.27
CA ARG A 54 -6.82 -13.65 3.87
C ARG A 54 -7.18 -12.34 4.56
N TYR A 55 -8.46 -12.00 4.65
CA TYR A 55 -8.92 -10.82 5.38
C TYR A 55 -8.55 -10.87 6.86
N VAL A 56 -8.86 -11.98 7.55
CA VAL A 56 -8.55 -12.16 8.98
C VAL A 56 -7.04 -12.05 9.22
N THR A 57 -6.23 -12.72 8.41
CA THR A 57 -4.77 -12.67 8.50
C THR A 57 -4.25 -11.25 8.28
N GLY A 58 -4.72 -10.58 7.23
CA GLY A 58 -4.30 -9.21 6.91
C GLY A 58 -4.65 -8.22 8.01
N ARG A 59 -5.88 -8.28 8.54
CA ARG A 59 -6.32 -7.39 9.63
C ARG A 59 -5.64 -7.69 10.95
N GLY A 60 -5.50 -8.97 11.32
CA GLY A 60 -4.80 -9.37 12.53
C GLY A 60 -3.34 -8.94 12.52
N LYS A 61 -2.64 -9.14 11.39
CA LYS A 61 -1.25 -8.70 11.22
C LYS A 61 -1.11 -7.18 11.28
N LEU A 62 -2.02 -6.44 10.61
CA LEU A 62 -2.07 -4.98 10.71
C LEU A 62 -2.18 -4.52 12.16
N ARG A 63 -3.15 -5.06 12.92
CA ARG A 63 -3.34 -4.72 14.34
C ARG A 63 -2.14 -5.09 15.20
N GLN A 64 -1.53 -6.23 14.94
CA GLN A 64 -0.31 -6.67 15.62
C GLN A 64 0.84 -5.68 15.41
N ILE A 65 1.09 -5.24 14.16
CA ILE A 65 2.16 -4.31 13.83
C ILE A 65 1.88 -2.92 14.42
N LEU A 66 0.68 -2.39 14.20
CA LEU A 66 0.30 -1.07 14.72
C LEU A 66 0.32 -1.04 16.26
N GLY A 67 -0.16 -2.11 16.91
CA GLY A 67 -0.10 -2.25 18.36
C GLY A 67 1.32 -2.17 18.91
N ARG A 68 2.30 -2.74 18.18
CA ARG A 68 3.72 -2.63 18.57
C ARG A 68 4.25 -1.19 18.45
N TYR A 69 3.86 -0.43 17.43
CA TYR A 69 4.24 0.99 17.30
C TYR A 69 3.57 1.85 18.40
N LEU A 70 2.32 1.57 18.70
CA LEU A 70 1.53 2.34 19.66
C LEU A 70 1.73 1.90 21.12
N ALA A 71 2.51 0.83 21.35
CA ALA A 71 2.63 0.15 22.66
C ALA A 71 1.27 -0.27 23.24
N LEU A 72 0.35 -0.73 22.37
CA LEU A 72 -1.00 -1.17 22.71
C LEU A 72 -1.20 -2.66 22.39
N PRO A 73 -2.06 -3.37 23.13
CA PRO A 73 -2.56 -4.65 22.66
C PRO A 73 -3.23 -4.52 21.29
N PRO A 74 -3.09 -5.49 20.37
CA PRO A 74 -3.68 -5.42 19.03
C PRO A 74 -5.18 -5.11 19.01
N GLN A 75 -5.94 -5.64 19.96
CA GLN A 75 -7.38 -5.40 20.10
C GLN A 75 -7.71 -3.96 20.49
N ALA A 76 -6.78 -3.27 21.18
CA ALA A 76 -6.96 -1.90 21.63
C ALA A 76 -6.61 -0.84 20.57
N VAL A 77 -6.05 -1.24 19.43
CA VAL A 77 -5.79 -0.31 18.31
C VAL A 77 -7.13 0.20 17.77
N ALA A 78 -7.40 1.49 17.93
CA ALA A 78 -8.63 2.12 17.44
C ALA A 78 -8.44 2.58 15.99
N LEU A 79 -9.14 1.92 15.07
CA LEU A 79 -9.11 2.23 13.64
C LEU A 79 -10.43 2.87 13.24
N GLU A 80 -10.33 4.03 12.62
CA GLU A 80 -11.42 4.71 11.92
C GLU A 80 -11.09 4.82 10.43
N TYR A 81 -12.07 5.19 9.63
CA TYR A 81 -11.95 5.26 8.18
C TYR A 81 -12.28 6.66 7.70
N GLY A 82 -11.42 7.20 6.84
CA GLY A 82 -11.71 8.44 6.11
C GLY A 82 -12.86 8.26 5.11
N SER A 83 -13.28 9.35 4.46
CA SER A 83 -14.35 9.36 3.46
C SER A 83 -14.15 8.33 2.36
N GLU A 84 -12.90 8.11 1.97
CA GLU A 84 -12.50 7.19 0.89
C GLU A 84 -12.08 5.80 1.41
N GLY A 85 -12.39 5.49 2.67
CA GLY A 85 -12.13 4.17 3.25
C GLY A 85 -10.67 3.90 3.66
N LYS A 86 -9.76 4.89 3.58
CA LYS A 86 -8.40 4.76 4.10
C LYS A 86 -8.45 4.70 5.64
N PRO A 87 -7.93 3.64 6.27
CA PRO A 87 -7.92 3.54 7.72
C PRO A 87 -6.86 4.46 8.36
N PHE A 88 -7.15 4.96 9.54
CA PHE A 88 -6.21 5.69 10.39
C PHE A 88 -6.41 5.35 11.88
N CYS A 89 -5.37 5.53 12.70
CA CYS A 89 -5.45 5.32 14.14
C CYS A 89 -5.91 6.59 14.85
N THR A 90 -6.88 6.46 15.77
CA THR A 90 -7.39 7.59 16.57
C THR A 90 -6.77 7.67 17.96
N ASN A 91 -6.31 6.57 18.50
CA ASN A 91 -5.73 6.51 19.85
C ASN A 91 -4.20 6.51 19.85
N GLN A 92 -3.62 7.50 19.16
CA GLN A 92 -2.18 7.69 19.08
C GLN A 92 -1.66 8.50 20.27
N PRO A 93 -0.40 8.30 20.70
CA PRO A 93 0.23 9.11 21.72
C PRO A 93 0.27 10.61 21.36
N VAL A 94 0.17 11.48 22.36
CA VAL A 94 0.32 12.91 22.17
C VAL A 94 1.78 13.24 21.81
N GLY A 95 1.95 14.06 20.77
CA GLY A 95 3.27 14.58 20.37
C GLY A 95 3.94 13.84 19.21
N TRP A 96 3.43 12.69 18.77
CA TRP A 96 3.84 12.05 17.52
C TRP A 96 2.70 11.28 16.88
N ARG A 97 2.79 11.13 15.56
CA ARG A 97 1.76 10.46 14.75
C ARG A 97 2.42 9.48 13.79
N ILE A 98 1.86 8.30 13.70
CA ILE A 98 2.10 7.42 12.55
C ILE A 98 0.98 7.61 11.54
N CYS A 99 1.37 7.65 10.26
CA CYS A 99 0.46 7.43 9.15
C CYS A 99 0.77 6.06 8.55
N PHE A 100 -0.22 5.39 8.01
CA PHE A 100 0.00 4.08 7.41
C PHE A 100 -0.95 3.84 6.24
N ASN A 101 -0.56 2.91 5.39
CA ASN A 101 -1.40 2.40 4.32
C ASN A 101 -1.12 0.91 4.11
N LEU A 102 -2.18 0.14 3.85
CA LEU A 102 -2.15 -1.30 3.61
C LEU A 102 -2.66 -1.58 2.20
N SER A 103 -1.92 -2.42 1.46
CA SER A 103 -2.37 -2.99 0.19
C SER A 103 -2.21 -4.50 0.19
N HIS A 104 -2.97 -5.18 -0.64
CA HIS A 104 -2.83 -6.60 -0.89
C HIS A 104 -3.30 -6.96 -2.31
N SER A 105 -2.60 -7.91 -2.92
CA SER A 105 -3.00 -8.54 -4.18
C SER A 105 -2.77 -10.04 -4.05
N GLU A 106 -3.80 -10.83 -4.34
CA GLU A 106 -3.81 -12.28 -4.11
C GLU A 106 -3.39 -12.64 -2.67
N ASN A 107 -2.30 -13.39 -2.49
CA ASN A 107 -1.76 -13.77 -1.19
C ASN A 107 -0.69 -12.80 -0.63
N THR A 108 -0.30 -11.79 -1.37
CA THR A 108 0.72 -10.82 -0.94
C THR A 108 0.08 -9.61 -0.29
N ALA A 109 0.52 -9.26 0.91
CA ALA A 109 0.15 -8.02 1.59
C ALA A 109 1.38 -7.17 1.90
N ALA A 110 1.21 -5.86 1.84
CA ALA A 110 2.24 -4.89 2.22
C ALA A 110 1.64 -3.73 3.01
N LEU A 111 2.36 -3.30 4.06
CA LEU A 111 2.01 -2.19 4.92
C LEU A 111 3.16 -1.18 4.92
N ALA A 112 2.87 0.06 4.62
CA ALA A 112 3.77 1.19 4.84
C ALA A 112 3.36 1.93 6.13
N VAL A 113 4.35 2.28 6.95
CA VAL A 113 4.18 3.11 8.16
C VAL A 113 5.19 4.24 8.12
N SER A 114 4.75 5.48 8.23
CA SER A 114 5.58 6.69 8.23
C SER A 114 5.46 7.48 9.53
N GLY A 115 6.46 8.29 9.83
CA GLY A 115 6.48 9.18 10.99
C GLY A 115 5.86 10.55 10.69
N GLY A 116 4.52 10.65 10.69
CA GLY A 116 3.82 11.94 10.66
C GLY A 116 3.47 12.53 9.30
N PHE A 117 3.79 11.86 8.19
CA PHE A 117 3.38 12.27 6.84
C PHE A 117 2.54 11.21 6.15
N GLU A 118 1.65 11.63 5.26
CA GLU A 118 0.81 10.70 4.52
C GLU A 118 1.61 9.83 3.56
N VAL A 119 1.33 8.55 3.57
CA VAL A 119 1.99 7.53 2.76
C VAL A 119 0.94 6.65 2.07
N GLY A 120 1.25 6.20 0.87
CA GLY A 120 0.50 5.17 0.17
C GLY A 120 1.40 4.03 -0.25
N ILE A 121 0.88 2.83 -0.25
CA ILE A 121 1.57 1.62 -0.73
C ILE A 121 0.63 0.84 -1.63
N ASP A 122 1.18 0.27 -2.68
CA ASP A 122 0.45 -0.68 -3.50
C ASP A 122 1.31 -1.88 -3.86
N VAL A 123 0.64 -3.04 -3.97
CA VAL A 123 1.22 -4.28 -4.46
C VAL A 123 0.24 -4.94 -5.43
N GLU A 124 0.77 -5.45 -6.54
CA GLU A 124 -0.02 -6.09 -7.59
C GLU A 124 0.61 -7.38 -8.06
N GLN A 125 -0.19 -8.43 -8.16
CA GLN A 125 0.20 -9.65 -8.84
C GLN A 125 0.28 -9.40 -10.34
N ILE A 126 1.43 -9.67 -10.95
CA ILE A 126 1.62 -9.58 -12.39
C ILE A 126 0.84 -10.73 -13.06
N ARG A 127 -0.12 -10.39 -13.91
CA ARG A 127 -1.04 -11.31 -14.59
C ARG A 127 -1.32 -10.84 -16.02
N PRO A 128 -1.95 -11.64 -16.89
CA PRO A 128 -2.35 -11.16 -18.20
C PRO A 128 -3.16 -9.87 -18.15
N ILE A 129 -2.83 -8.92 -19.02
CA ILE A 129 -3.48 -7.61 -19.11
C ILE A 129 -4.72 -7.74 -20.02
N GLU A 130 -5.88 -7.27 -19.55
CA GLU A 130 -7.05 -7.08 -20.39
C GLU A 130 -6.85 -5.86 -21.29
N GLU A 131 -7.26 -5.94 -22.57
CA GLU A 131 -7.03 -4.88 -23.57
C GLU A 131 -7.53 -3.49 -23.15
N SER A 132 -8.55 -3.41 -22.31
CA SER A 132 -9.11 -2.14 -21.82
C SER A 132 -8.34 -1.52 -20.67
N MET A 133 -7.51 -2.28 -19.94
CA MET A 133 -6.83 -1.78 -18.73
C MET A 133 -5.87 -0.61 -19.00
N PRO A 134 -5.00 -0.65 -20.04
CA PRO A 134 -4.13 0.50 -20.32
C PRO A 134 -4.89 1.79 -20.65
N LEU A 135 -6.10 1.65 -21.22
CA LEU A 135 -6.96 2.80 -21.56
C LEU A 135 -7.49 3.52 -20.32
N GLN A 136 -7.61 2.83 -19.19
CA GLN A 136 -8.14 3.37 -17.94
C GLN A 136 -7.05 3.88 -16.99
N VAL A 137 -5.81 3.46 -17.22
CA VAL A 137 -4.68 3.69 -16.30
C VAL A 137 -3.74 4.75 -16.83
N PHE A 138 -3.42 4.69 -18.12
CA PHE A 138 -2.36 5.47 -18.72
C PHE A 138 -2.86 6.81 -19.28
N SER A 139 -2.04 7.86 -19.10
CA SER A 139 -2.14 9.08 -19.89
C SER A 139 -1.86 8.77 -21.38
N SER A 140 -2.20 9.70 -22.28
CA SER A 140 -1.91 9.53 -23.70
C SER A 140 -0.42 9.29 -23.95
N ARG A 141 0.47 10.01 -23.23
CA ARG A 141 1.91 9.85 -23.33
C ARG A 141 2.41 8.48 -22.84
N GLU A 142 1.92 8.03 -21.68
CA GLU A 142 2.28 6.71 -21.14
C GLU A 142 1.82 5.59 -22.08
N ARG A 143 0.68 5.78 -22.74
CA ARG A 143 0.19 4.82 -23.73
C ARG A 143 1.09 4.74 -24.96
N GLU A 144 1.51 5.89 -25.51
CA GLU A 144 2.46 5.91 -26.63
C GLU A 144 3.76 5.18 -26.25
N GLN A 145 4.27 5.38 -25.04
CA GLN A 145 5.44 4.66 -24.55
C GLN A 145 5.16 3.16 -24.40
N PHE A 146 4.01 2.79 -23.82
CA PHE A 146 3.61 1.42 -23.61
C PHE A 146 3.44 0.63 -24.93
N ASP A 147 2.80 1.23 -25.93
CA ASP A 147 2.59 0.63 -27.24
C ASP A 147 3.91 0.43 -28.01
N ALA A 148 4.93 1.20 -27.69
CA ALA A 148 6.28 1.05 -28.25
C ALA A 148 7.13 -0.03 -27.57
N LEU A 149 6.71 -0.56 -26.41
CA LEU A 149 7.44 -1.60 -25.70
C LEU A 149 7.34 -2.96 -26.40
N PRO A 150 8.40 -3.79 -26.32
CA PRO A 150 8.31 -5.19 -26.68
C PRO A 150 7.18 -5.90 -25.92
N PRO A 151 6.39 -6.78 -26.56
CA PRO A 151 5.29 -7.49 -25.88
C PRO A 151 5.70 -8.26 -24.63
N SER A 152 6.94 -8.71 -24.56
CA SER A 152 7.51 -9.40 -23.38
C SER A 152 7.68 -8.49 -22.15
N GLU A 153 7.74 -7.18 -22.33
CA GLU A 153 7.95 -6.21 -21.27
C GLU A 153 6.65 -5.54 -20.82
N GLN A 154 5.65 -5.46 -21.71
CA GLN A 154 4.40 -4.73 -21.49
C GLN A 154 3.71 -5.13 -20.18
N GLN A 155 3.66 -6.43 -19.88
CA GLN A 155 2.97 -6.91 -18.69
C GLN A 155 3.63 -6.41 -17.40
N THR A 156 4.95 -6.51 -17.30
CA THR A 156 5.70 -6.06 -16.12
C THR A 156 5.61 -4.54 -15.97
N VAL A 157 5.87 -3.79 -17.04
CA VAL A 157 5.83 -2.31 -17.03
C VAL A 157 4.43 -1.81 -16.68
N PHE A 158 3.37 -2.47 -17.16
CA PHE A 158 2.00 -2.11 -16.81
C PHE A 158 1.79 -2.18 -15.29
N PHE A 159 2.06 -3.33 -14.66
CA PHE A 159 1.80 -3.50 -13.23
C PHE A 159 2.75 -2.69 -12.34
N GLU A 160 4.00 -2.47 -12.75
CA GLU A 160 4.90 -1.54 -12.05
C GLU A 160 4.36 -0.12 -12.06
N THR A 161 3.88 0.36 -13.21
CA THR A 161 3.31 1.70 -13.34
C THR A 161 1.97 1.81 -12.61
N TRP A 162 1.12 0.79 -12.72
CA TRP A 162 -0.13 0.73 -11.96
C TRP A 162 0.12 0.85 -10.46
N ALA A 163 1.04 0.04 -9.90
CA ALA A 163 1.36 0.09 -8.48
C ALA A 163 1.90 1.47 -8.04
N ARG A 164 2.70 2.14 -8.87
CA ARG A 164 3.17 3.51 -8.59
C ARG A 164 2.02 4.52 -8.54
N LYS A 165 1.09 4.46 -9.49
CA LYS A 165 -0.09 5.34 -9.54
C LYS A 165 -0.99 5.11 -8.33
N GLU A 166 -1.34 3.85 -8.05
CA GLU A 166 -2.17 3.48 -6.90
C GLU A 166 -1.52 3.89 -5.57
N ALA A 167 -0.21 3.69 -5.40
CA ALA A 167 0.50 4.16 -4.22
C ALA A 167 0.40 5.69 -4.08
N GLY A 168 0.54 6.45 -5.16
CA GLY A 168 0.38 7.90 -5.17
C GLY A 168 -1.05 8.33 -4.78
N LEU A 169 -2.06 7.73 -5.40
CA LEU A 169 -3.48 8.01 -5.10
C LEU A 169 -3.84 7.69 -3.65
N LYS A 170 -3.34 6.57 -3.11
CA LYS A 170 -3.52 6.18 -1.71
C LYS A 170 -2.80 7.13 -0.74
N ALA A 171 -1.65 7.70 -1.15
CA ALA A 171 -0.96 8.71 -0.35
C ALA A 171 -1.74 10.03 -0.27
N LEU A 172 -2.39 10.44 -1.37
CA LEU A 172 -3.28 11.61 -1.38
C LEU A 172 -4.46 11.44 -0.42
N GLY A 173 -4.91 10.22 -0.17
CA GLY A 173 -6.07 9.95 0.66
C GLY A 173 -7.40 10.44 0.06
N THR A 174 -7.39 10.80 -1.21
CA THR A 174 -8.55 11.35 -1.94
C THR A 174 -9.38 10.28 -2.65
N GLY A 175 -8.98 8.99 -2.56
CA GLY A 175 -9.62 7.90 -3.28
C GLY A 175 -9.57 8.10 -4.80
N PHE A 176 -10.63 7.68 -5.49
CA PHE A 176 -10.75 7.81 -6.95
C PHE A 176 -11.11 9.23 -7.46
N ILE A 177 -10.99 10.26 -6.62
CA ILE A 177 -11.29 11.65 -7.04
C ILE A 177 -10.29 12.13 -8.11
N LEU A 178 -9.04 11.67 -8.04
CA LEU A 178 -8.04 11.90 -9.08
C LEU A 178 -7.91 10.65 -9.95
N PRO A 179 -8.26 10.73 -11.26
CA PRO A 179 -8.07 9.61 -12.18
C PRO A 179 -6.61 9.19 -12.27
N PRO A 180 -6.30 7.88 -12.47
CA PRO A 180 -4.93 7.39 -12.52
C PRO A 180 -4.04 8.05 -13.58
N GLU A 181 -4.63 8.45 -14.72
CA GLU A 181 -3.90 9.18 -15.77
C GLU A 181 -3.34 10.52 -15.33
N HIS A 182 -3.86 11.11 -14.24
CA HIS A 182 -3.36 12.36 -13.68
C HIS A 182 -2.13 12.19 -12.77
N PHE A 183 -1.68 10.96 -12.58
CA PHE A 183 -0.41 10.62 -11.92
C PHE A 183 0.51 10.03 -12.98
N GLU A 184 1.17 10.88 -13.78
CA GLU A 184 1.94 10.47 -14.96
C GLU A 184 3.39 10.14 -14.61
N PHE A 185 3.88 9.01 -15.14
CA PHE A 185 5.27 8.57 -15.02
C PHE A 185 5.95 8.46 -16.40
N ASP A 186 7.26 8.38 -16.41
CA ASP A 186 8.00 7.91 -17.55
C ASP A 186 8.13 6.38 -17.46
N LEU A 187 7.66 5.64 -18.47
CA LEU A 187 7.66 4.18 -18.44
C LEU A 187 9.07 3.59 -18.59
N SER A 188 10.05 4.39 -18.99
CA SER A 188 11.46 3.97 -19.03
C SER A 188 12.13 4.05 -17.66
N ASP A 189 11.51 4.71 -16.66
CA ASP A 189 12.05 4.79 -15.32
C ASP A 189 11.78 3.48 -14.56
N HIS A 190 12.84 2.79 -14.18
CA HIS A 190 12.80 1.61 -13.35
C HIS A 190 13.31 1.95 -11.93
N GLY A 191 12.63 1.44 -10.90
CA GLY A 191 13.03 1.68 -9.52
C GLY A 191 12.44 2.95 -8.91
N ASP A 192 13.27 3.68 -8.18
CA ASP A 192 12.88 4.90 -7.47
C ASP A 192 12.70 6.07 -8.46
N THR A 193 11.55 6.73 -8.43
CA THR A 193 11.21 7.76 -9.40
C THR A 193 10.37 8.90 -8.81
N MET A 194 10.13 9.91 -9.61
CA MET A 194 9.15 10.97 -9.39
C MET A 194 8.11 10.90 -10.49
N PRO A 195 6.84 11.22 -10.19
CA PRO A 195 5.89 11.47 -11.26
C PRO A 195 6.37 12.65 -12.12
N ARG A 196 6.05 12.64 -13.38
CA ARG A 196 6.27 13.79 -14.28
C ARG A 196 5.20 14.85 -14.09
N PHE A 197 4.02 14.41 -13.67
CA PHE A 197 2.84 15.21 -13.61
C PHE A 197 1.86 14.69 -12.55
N VAL A 198 1.28 15.57 -11.76
CA VAL A 198 0.26 15.24 -10.76
C VAL A 198 -0.86 16.25 -10.82
N GLY A 199 -2.09 15.80 -11.07
CA GLY A 199 -3.29 16.62 -10.99
C GLY A 199 -3.35 17.80 -11.92
N GLY A 200 -2.60 17.80 -13.03
CA GLY A 200 -2.56 18.91 -13.96
C GLY A 200 -1.40 19.90 -13.74
N ALA A 201 -0.51 19.65 -12.77
CA ALA A 201 0.58 20.54 -12.42
C ALA A 201 1.94 19.85 -12.38
N ALA A 202 2.91 20.32 -13.17
CA ALA A 202 4.28 19.80 -13.15
C ALA A 202 5.02 20.19 -11.86
N ASP A 203 4.73 21.35 -11.28
CA ASP A 203 5.34 21.81 -10.02
C ASP A 203 4.98 20.89 -8.85
N GLU A 204 3.76 20.34 -8.84
CA GLU A 204 3.30 19.40 -7.84
C GLU A 204 4.14 18.10 -7.84
N ALA A 205 4.56 17.65 -9.01
CA ALA A 205 5.34 16.43 -9.19
C ALA A 205 6.68 16.48 -8.42
N SER A 206 7.30 17.64 -8.29
CA SER A 206 8.58 17.82 -7.59
C SER A 206 8.53 17.50 -6.11
N HIS A 207 7.35 17.57 -5.50
CA HIS A 207 7.12 17.27 -4.08
C HIS A 207 6.97 15.77 -3.78
N TRP A 208 6.83 14.95 -4.82
CA TRP A 208 6.59 13.53 -4.70
C TRP A 208 7.85 12.69 -4.81
N ARG A 209 7.85 11.58 -4.09
CA ARG A 209 8.79 10.47 -4.30
C ARG A 209 8.03 9.16 -4.28
N VAL A 210 8.40 8.30 -5.22
CA VAL A 210 7.87 6.95 -5.36
C VAL A 210 9.05 5.98 -5.35
N ARG A 211 8.98 4.98 -4.49
CA ARG A 211 10.00 3.95 -4.32
C ARG A 211 9.43 2.63 -4.80
N ALA A 212 10.13 1.97 -5.71
CA ALA A 212 9.76 0.63 -6.14
C ALA A 212 9.98 -0.38 -5.01
N LEU A 213 9.10 -1.34 -4.93
CA LEU A 213 9.19 -2.49 -4.02
C LEU A 213 9.25 -3.78 -4.81
N SER A 214 9.94 -4.77 -4.27
CA SER A 214 9.98 -6.14 -4.81
C SER A 214 9.25 -7.08 -3.84
N PRO A 215 7.90 -7.15 -3.89
CA PRO A 215 7.12 -7.89 -2.90
C PRO A 215 7.26 -9.41 -3.02
N GLY A 216 7.84 -9.90 -4.10
CA GLY A 216 8.04 -11.32 -4.39
C GLY A 216 8.07 -11.59 -5.89
N PRO A 217 8.30 -12.84 -6.30
CA PRO A 217 8.29 -13.21 -7.70
C PRO A 217 6.92 -12.93 -8.32
N ALA A 218 6.92 -12.38 -9.54
CA ALA A 218 5.72 -11.99 -10.27
C ALA A 218 4.77 -11.02 -9.52
N CYS A 219 5.33 -10.16 -8.66
CA CYS A 219 4.62 -9.07 -8.02
C CYS A 219 5.32 -7.74 -8.30
N ALA A 220 4.55 -6.72 -8.62
CA ALA A 220 4.97 -5.33 -8.66
C ALA A 220 4.53 -4.64 -7.37
N GLY A 221 5.28 -3.63 -6.93
CA GLY A 221 4.89 -2.84 -5.79
C GLY A 221 5.55 -1.48 -5.76
N ALA A 222 4.91 -0.54 -5.08
CA ALA A 222 5.44 0.80 -4.88
C ALA A 222 4.97 1.40 -3.55
N VAL A 223 5.78 2.28 -3.01
CA VAL A 223 5.40 3.17 -1.89
C VAL A 223 5.63 4.61 -2.33
N ALA A 224 4.66 5.48 -2.02
CA ALA A 224 4.67 6.88 -2.44
C ALA A 224 4.34 7.82 -1.27
N ALA A 225 4.93 9.00 -1.31
CA ALA A 225 4.60 10.10 -0.42
C ALA A 225 4.80 11.45 -1.09
N ARG A 226 3.95 12.43 -0.72
CA ARG A 226 4.12 13.85 -1.05
C ARG A 226 5.14 14.48 -0.09
N GLN A 227 6.34 13.94 -0.12
CA GLN A 227 7.50 14.37 0.67
C GLN A 227 8.78 13.89 0.00
N THR A 228 9.84 14.66 0.15
CA THR A 228 11.18 14.31 -0.34
C THR A 228 12.11 13.95 0.82
N GLY A 229 13.23 13.30 0.54
CA GLY A 229 14.28 13.04 1.54
C GLY A 229 13.99 11.91 2.52
N TRP A 230 13.05 11.01 2.21
CA TRP A 230 12.78 9.81 2.99
C TRP A 230 13.34 8.55 2.33
N SER A 231 13.55 7.54 3.13
CA SER A 231 14.04 6.21 2.73
C SER A 231 13.10 5.10 3.19
N VAL A 232 13.15 3.97 2.49
CA VAL A 232 12.44 2.74 2.89
C VAL A 232 13.32 1.93 3.83
N ILE A 233 12.74 1.52 4.96
CA ILE A 233 13.31 0.54 5.88
C ILE A 233 12.46 -0.74 5.79
N GLN A 234 13.04 -1.78 5.21
CA GLN A 234 12.37 -3.07 5.13
C GLN A 234 12.31 -3.71 6.51
N MET A 235 11.13 -4.10 6.95
CA MET A 235 10.85 -4.69 8.25
C MET A 235 10.52 -6.19 8.12
N ASN A 236 10.80 -6.97 9.19
CA ASN A 236 10.58 -8.42 9.25
C ASN A 236 9.62 -8.82 10.38
#